data_35c68b40e545153f72b8dd802140c3b8
#
_entry.id   35c68b40e545153f72b8dd802140c3b8
#
_cell.length_a   1.000
_cell.length_b   1.000
_cell.length_c   1.000
_cell.angle_alpha   90.00
_cell.angle_beta   90.00
_cell.angle_gamma   90.00
#
_symmetry.space_group_name_H-M   'P 1'
#
loop_
_entity.id
_entity.type
_entity.pdbx_description
1 polymer ?
#
loop_
_entity_poly.entity_id
_entity_poly.type
_entity_poly.pdbx_seq_one_letter_code
_entity_poly.pdbx_strand_id
1 'polypeptide(L)'
;MTMLRKFRVAGVVAALIAGLALSACASKQATDSLASGAAVPGSQQDFVVNVGDRVFFETDQTELTAQARATLDKQAQWLQQYGNYTFTIEGHADERGTREYNIALGARRAQNVRNYLASRGIQANRMRTVSYGKERPVAVCNDISCWSQNRRAVTVLGATS
;
A
#
# COMPACT_ATOMS: atom_id res chain seq x y z
N MET A 1 -47.07 66.17 -4.47
CA MET A 1 -45.96 65.56 -3.70
C MET A 1 -46.12 64.05 -3.45
N THR A 2 -46.80 63.30 -4.24
CA THR A 2 -47.15 61.88 -4.01
C THR A 2 -46.60 60.89 -5.01
N MET A 3 -45.98 61.29 -6.10
CA MET A 3 -45.43 60.40 -7.12
C MET A 3 -43.95 60.01 -6.91
N LEU A 4 -43.14 60.77 -6.22
CA LEU A 4 -41.73 60.46 -6.01
C LEU A 4 -41.47 59.39 -4.92
N ARG A 5 -42.47 59.08 -4.11
CA ARG A 5 -42.32 58.11 -3.03
C ARG A 5 -42.52 56.64 -3.45
N LYS A 6 -43.23 56.43 -4.60
CA LYS A 6 -43.52 55.08 -5.11
C LYS A 6 -42.31 54.48 -5.88
N PHE A 7 -41.45 55.29 -6.43
CA PHE A 7 -40.26 54.78 -7.17
C PHE A 7 -39.10 54.35 -6.25
N ARG A 8 -39.03 54.85 -5.03
CA ARG A 8 -37.97 54.47 -4.09
C ARG A 8 -38.18 53.11 -3.43
N VAL A 9 -39.42 52.69 -3.31
CA VAL A 9 -39.73 51.40 -2.65
C VAL A 9 -39.56 50.25 -3.65
N ALA A 10 -39.82 50.48 -4.96
CA ALA A 10 -39.63 49.43 -5.99
C ALA A 10 -38.16 49.08 -6.22
N GLY A 11 -37.23 50.05 -6.08
CA GLY A 11 -35.80 49.85 -6.23
C GLY A 11 -35.15 49.03 -5.11
N VAL A 12 -35.65 49.16 -3.90
CA VAL A 12 -35.11 48.43 -2.72
C VAL A 12 -35.56 46.97 -2.70
N VAL A 13 -36.77 46.70 -3.18
CA VAL A 13 -37.28 45.30 -3.27
C VAL A 13 -36.61 44.54 -4.39
N ALA A 14 -36.28 45.16 -5.51
CA ALA A 14 -35.55 44.53 -6.63
C ALA A 14 -34.09 44.17 -6.24
N ALA A 15 -33.44 45.01 -5.40
CA ALA A 15 -32.08 44.75 -4.96
C ALA A 15 -31.98 43.58 -3.89
N LEU A 16 -33.05 43.34 -3.13
CA LEU A 16 -33.11 42.29 -2.15
C LEU A 16 -33.39 40.89 -2.75
N ILE A 17 -34.02 40.84 -3.94
CA ILE A 17 -34.30 39.55 -4.63
C ILE A 17 -33.11 39.07 -5.44
N ALA A 18 -32.22 39.96 -5.89
CA ALA A 18 -30.99 39.57 -6.61
C ALA A 18 -29.89 39.00 -5.69
N GLY A 19 -29.96 39.21 -4.37
CA GLY A 19 -28.95 38.75 -3.41
C GLY A 19 -29.14 37.32 -2.91
N LEU A 20 -30.29 36.67 -3.14
CA LEU A 20 -30.57 35.32 -2.64
C LEU A 20 -30.26 34.19 -3.65
N ALA A 21 -29.87 34.47 -4.86
CA ALA A 21 -29.64 33.44 -5.89
C ALA A 21 -28.20 32.93 -6.00
N LEU A 22 -27.23 33.44 -5.21
CA LEU A 22 -25.82 33.03 -5.30
C LEU A 22 -25.33 32.11 -4.17
N SER A 23 -26.18 31.65 -3.25
CA SER A 23 -25.72 30.82 -2.14
C SER A 23 -25.99 29.30 -2.27
N ALA A 24 -26.33 28.80 -3.47
CA ALA A 24 -26.71 27.40 -3.67
C ALA A 24 -25.62 26.51 -4.30
N CYS A 25 -24.36 26.94 -4.41
CA CYS A 25 -23.29 26.12 -5.02
C CYS A 25 -22.07 25.85 -4.12
N ALA A 26 -22.19 25.99 -2.79
CA ALA A 26 -21.04 25.79 -1.90
C ALA A 26 -21.33 24.80 -0.77
N SER A 27 -21.78 23.57 -1.08
CA SER A 27 -21.82 22.54 -0.04
C SER A 27 -22.02 21.12 -0.58
N LYS A 28 -21.07 20.65 -1.41
CA LYS A 28 -20.94 19.21 -1.68
C LYS A 28 -19.50 18.74 -1.88
N GLN A 29 -18.52 19.45 -1.38
CA GLN A 29 -17.10 19.08 -1.59
C GLN A 29 -16.24 19.02 -0.32
N ALA A 30 -16.85 19.09 0.85
CA ALA A 30 -16.09 19.15 2.12
C ALA A 30 -16.21 17.89 3.00
N THR A 31 -16.91 16.84 2.55
CA THR A 31 -17.07 15.59 3.36
C THR A 31 -16.35 14.36 2.79
N ASP A 32 -15.81 14.43 1.57
CA ASP A 32 -15.10 13.28 0.97
C ASP A 32 -13.57 13.28 1.22
N SER A 33 -12.99 14.34 1.76
CA SER A 33 -11.54 14.43 1.93
C SER A 33 -11.02 14.03 3.31
N LEU A 34 -11.87 13.65 4.26
CA LEU A 34 -11.46 13.16 5.59
C LEU A 34 -11.63 11.65 5.81
N ALA A 35 -12.20 10.92 4.83
CA ALA A 35 -12.36 9.47 4.91
C ALA A 35 -11.27 8.67 4.17
N SER A 36 -10.30 9.32 3.53
CA SER A 36 -9.28 8.64 2.70
C SER A 36 -7.98 8.27 3.42
N GLY A 37 -7.99 8.13 4.76
CA GLY A 37 -6.79 7.80 5.54
C GLY A 37 -6.74 6.40 6.14
N ALA A 38 -7.85 5.73 6.34
CA ALA A 38 -7.87 4.41 6.97
C ALA A 38 -8.05 3.31 5.90
N ALA A 39 -7.11 2.39 5.81
CA ALA A 39 -7.23 1.23 4.93
C ALA A 39 -8.41 0.37 5.37
N VAL A 40 -9.27 -0.03 4.43
CA VAL A 40 -10.41 -0.92 4.70
C VAL A 40 -9.87 -2.27 5.19
N PRO A 41 -10.30 -2.76 6.37
CA PRO A 41 -9.83 -4.04 6.89
C PRO A 41 -10.02 -5.18 5.88
N GLY A 42 -8.98 -5.99 5.68
CA GLY A 42 -8.97 -7.09 4.72
C GLY A 42 -8.70 -6.68 3.27
N SER A 43 -8.46 -5.40 2.98
CA SER A 43 -8.02 -4.95 1.66
C SER A 43 -6.51 -5.12 1.45
N GLN A 44 -6.05 -5.09 0.19
CA GLN A 44 -4.62 -5.06 -0.12
C GLN A 44 -3.91 -3.85 0.52
N GLN A 45 -4.59 -2.71 0.61
CA GLN A 45 -4.09 -1.52 1.27
C GLN A 45 -3.88 -1.75 2.77
N ASP A 46 -4.81 -2.43 3.43
CA ASP A 46 -4.70 -2.81 4.84
C ASP A 46 -3.48 -3.71 5.09
N PHE A 47 -3.28 -4.72 4.22
CA PHE A 47 -2.11 -5.59 4.30
C PHE A 47 -0.79 -4.81 4.18
N VAL A 48 -0.68 -3.91 3.21
CA VAL A 48 0.56 -3.14 2.97
C VAL A 48 0.84 -2.16 4.12
N VAL A 49 -0.19 -1.42 4.58
CA VAL A 49 0.00 -0.30 5.52
C VAL A 49 0.06 -0.77 6.98
N ASN A 50 -0.83 -1.69 7.38
CA ASN A 50 -1.01 -2.07 8.78
C ASN A 50 -0.24 -3.33 9.17
N VAL A 51 -0.04 -4.26 8.22
CA VAL A 51 0.65 -5.53 8.45
C VAL A 51 2.13 -5.46 8.02
N GLY A 52 2.38 -4.86 6.85
CA GLY A 52 3.69 -4.81 6.19
C GLY A 52 3.86 -5.95 5.20
N ASP A 53 4.05 -5.60 3.94
CA ASP A 53 4.14 -6.54 2.82
C ASP A 53 5.53 -7.14 2.62
N ARG A 54 6.58 -6.66 3.30
CA ARG A 54 7.97 -7.02 3.02
C ARG A 54 8.81 -7.29 4.25
N VAL A 55 9.85 -8.08 4.04
CA VAL A 55 10.90 -8.35 5.01
C VAL A 55 12.27 -8.13 4.38
N PHE A 56 13.25 -7.79 5.21
CA PHE A 56 14.60 -7.45 4.76
C PHE A 56 15.62 -8.50 5.21
N PHE A 57 16.75 -8.55 4.48
CA PHE A 57 17.83 -9.49 4.71
C PHE A 57 19.17 -8.79 4.86
N GLU A 58 20.04 -9.39 5.64
CA GLU A 58 21.42 -8.97 5.73
C GLU A 58 22.18 -9.27 4.43
N THR A 59 23.36 -8.66 4.28
CA THR A 59 24.21 -8.85 3.10
C THR A 59 24.49 -10.33 2.90
N ASP A 60 24.17 -10.82 1.69
CA ASP A 60 24.39 -12.20 1.27
C ASP A 60 23.65 -13.27 2.11
N GLN A 61 22.75 -12.86 3.00
CA GLN A 61 21.98 -13.78 3.85
C GLN A 61 20.62 -14.11 3.25
N THR A 62 20.17 -15.31 3.60
CA THR A 62 18.82 -15.81 3.28
C THR A 62 18.02 -16.13 4.54
N GLU A 63 18.65 -16.06 5.70
CA GLU A 63 18.01 -16.33 6.99
C GLU A 63 17.11 -15.19 7.40
N LEU A 64 15.99 -15.53 8.02
CA LEU A 64 15.03 -14.59 8.54
C LEU A 64 15.51 -14.04 9.89
N THR A 65 15.70 -12.74 9.97
CA THR A 65 15.98 -12.06 11.24
C THR A 65 14.79 -12.13 12.19
N ALA A 66 14.99 -11.80 13.46
CA ALA A 66 13.89 -11.72 14.43
C ALA A 66 12.81 -10.72 13.99
N GLN A 67 13.23 -9.57 13.43
CA GLN A 67 12.31 -8.56 12.88
C GLN A 67 11.53 -9.10 11.67
N ALA A 68 12.19 -9.81 10.77
CA ALA A 68 11.53 -10.44 9.61
C ALA A 68 10.46 -11.45 10.08
N ARG A 69 10.80 -12.29 11.04
CA ARG A 69 9.85 -13.26 11.63
C ARG A 69 8.64 -12.57 12.26
N ALA A 70 8.86 -11.52 13.04
CA ALA A 70 7.76 -10.76 13.65
C ALA A 70 6.81 -10.16 12.61
N THR A 71 7.34 -9.67 11.48
CA THR A 71 6.50 -9.18 10.35
C THR A 71 5.74 -10.34 9.70
N LEU A 72 6.40 -11.47 9.45
CA LEU A 72 5.77 -12.65 8.84
C LEU A 72 4.72 -13.29 9.76
N ASP A 73 4.86 -13.21 11.08
CA ASP A 73 3.84 -13.63 12.02
C ASP A 73 2.56 -12.80 11.89
N LYS A 74 2.69 -11.48 11.73
CA LYS A 74 1.54 -10.59 11.44
C LYS A 74 0.92 -10.92 10.07
N GLN A 75 1.76 -11.15 9.05
CA GLN A 75 1.28 -11.57 7.73
C GLN A 75 0.49 -12.89 7.82
N ALA A 76 1.02 -13.88 8.54
CA ALA A 76 0.36 -15.16 8.70
C ALA A 76 -1.01 -15.02 9.39
N GLN A 77 -1.11 -14.24 10.47
CA GLN A 77 -2.38 -13.96 11.15
C GLN A 77 -3.40 -13.32 10.21
N TRP A 78 -2.99 -12.30 9.47
CA TRP A 78 -3.85 -11.62 8.50
C TRP A 78 -4.29 -12.55 7.37
N LEU A 79 -3.37 -13.34 6.81
CA LEU A 79 -3.64 -14.30 5.73
C LEU A 79 -4.52 -15.49 6.18
N GLN A 80 -4.53 -15.82 7.46
CA GLN A 80 -5.46 -16.79 8.05
C GLN A 80 -6.86 -16.19 8.17
N GLN A 81 -6.96 -14.95 8.61
CA GLN A 81 -8.24 -14.23 8.74
C GLN A 81 -8.88 -13.98 7.36
N TYR A 82 -8.09 -13.65 6.36
CA TYR A 82 -8.53 -13.38 4.98
C TYR A 82 -8.07 -14.49 4.03
N GLY A 83 -8.69 -15.65 4.16
CA GLY A 83 -8.29 -16.90 3.50
C GLY A 83 -8.45 -16.97 1.99
N ASN A 84 -9.17 -16.04 1.39
CA ASN A 84 -9.49 -15.96 -0.05
C ASN A 84 -8.36 -15.43 -0.94
N TYR A 85 -7.27 -14.89 -0.35
CA TYR A 85 -6.14 -14.41 -1.13
C TYR A 85 -5.19 -15.53 -1.51
N THR A 86 -4.82 -15.59 -2.79
CA THR A 86 -3.57 -16.20 -3.24
C THR A 86 -2.50 -15.12 -3.34
N PHE A 87 -1.23 -15.46 -3.26
CA PHE A 87 -0.17 -14.45 -3.28
C PHE A 87 1.14 -14.99 -3.84
N THR A 88 1.96 -14.05 -4.29
CA THR A 88 3.30 -14.32 -4.78
C THR A 88 4.33 -13.70 -3.84
N ILE A 89 5.35 -14.47 -3.47
CA ILE A 89 6.48 -14.00 -2.69
C ILE A 89 7.61 -13.71 -3.67
N GLU A 90 7.94 -12.43 -3.80
CA GLU A 90 9.00 -11.93 -4.68
C GLU A 90 10.31 -11.80 -3.91
N GLY A 91 11.37 -12.45 -4.41
CA GLY A 91 12.71 -12.35 -3.81
C GLY A 91 13.61 -11.40 -4.58
N HIS A 92 14.31 -10.55 -3.85
CA HIS A 92 15.18 -9.50 -4.41
C HIS A 92 16.55 -9.51 -3.74
N ALA A 93 17.53 -8.97 -4.47
CA ALA A 93 18.90 -8.78 -4.03
C ALA A 93 19.36 -7.33 -4.32
N ASP A 94 20.46 -6.91 -3.71
CA ASP A 94 21.14 -5.67 -4.09
C ASP A 94 21.91 -5.86 -5.42
N GLU A 95 22.47 -4.78 -5.96
CA GLU A 95 23.09 -4.75 -7.30
C GLU A 95 24.43 -5.49 -7.40
N ARG A 96 25.09 -5.81 -6.28
CA ARG A 96 26.42 -6.42 -6.25
C ARG A 96 26.39 -7.87 -6.69
N GLY A 97 27.43 -8.30 -7.39
CA GLY A 97 27.57 -9.67 -7.90
C GLY A 97 26.89 -9.88 -9.27
N THR A 98 26.95 -11.12 -9.76
CA THR A 98 26.41 -11.48 -11.08
C THR A 98 24.88 -11.55 -11.05
N ARG A 99 24.27 -11.51 -12.23
CA ARG A 99 22.82 -11.64 -12.40
C ARG A 99 22.34 -13.01 -11.93
N GLU A 100 23.02 -14.06 -12.37
CA GLU A 100 22.69 -15.47 -12.06
C GLU A 100 22.75 -15.73 -10.56
N TYR A 101 23.81 -15.24 -9.90
CA TYR A 101 23.96 -15.32 -8.46
C TYR A 101 22.78 -14.66 -7.72
N ASN A 102 22.43 -13.44 -8.12
CA ASN A 102 21.36 -12.68 -7.48
C ASN A 102 19.97 -13.26 -7.74
N ILE A 103 19.71 -13.85 -8.91
CA ILE A 103 18.48 -14.62 -9.17
C ILE A 103 18.39 -15.82 -8.21
N ALA A 104 19.47 -16.57 -8.04
CA ALA A 104 19.49 -17.69 -7.10
C ALA A 104 19.34 -17.22 -5.64
N LEU A 105 19.98 -16.10 -5.24
CA LEU A 105 19.85 -15.52 -3.91
C LEU A 105 18.43 -15.08 -3.60
N GLY A 106 17.80 -14.35 -4.54
CA GLY A 106 16.41 -13.93 -4.41
C GLY A 106 15.44 -15.12 -4.33
N ALA A 107 15.69 -16.18 -5.12
CA ALA A 107 14.87 -17.40 -5.05
C ALA A 107 14.94 -18.07 -3.68
N ARG A 108 16.13 -18.19 -3.06
CA ARG A 108 16.29 -18.74 -1.71
C ARG A 108 15.58 -17.88 -0.66
N ARG A 109 15.66 -16.54 -0.75
CA ARG A 109 14.94 -15.61 0.14
C ARG A 109 13.43 -15.80 0.07
N ALA A 110 12.88 -15.83 -1.15
CA ALA A 110 11.44 -16.07 -1.36
C ALA A 110 11.01 -17.43 -0.83
N GLN A 111 11.83 -18.47 -1.04
CA GLN A 111 11.54 -19.82 -0.55
C GLN A 111 11.56 -19.91 0.98
N ASN A 112 12.47 -19.20 1.65
CA ASN A 112 12.54 -19.17 3.12
C ASN A 112 11.31 -18.47 3.73
N VAL A 113 10.86 -17.37 3.11
CA VAL A 113 9.59 -16.72 3.50
C VAL A 113 8.40 -17.67 3.31
N ARG A 114 8.31 -18.35 2.16
CA ARG A 114 7.27 -19.34 1.89
C ARG A 114 7.26 -20.47 2.94
N ASN A 115 8.42 -21.00 3.25
CA ASN A 115 8.56 -22.07 4.23
C ASN A 115 8.12 -21.60 5.63
N TYR A 116 8.48 -20.37 6.01
CA TYR A 116 8.07 -19.79 7.28
C TYR A 116 6.55 -19.59 7.35
N LEU A 117 5.93 -19.02 6.33
CA LEU A 117 4.47 -18.87 6.27
C LEU A 117 3.74 -20.22 6.30
N ALA A 118 4.29 -21.24 5.60
CA ALA A 118 3.76 -22.61 5.66
C ALA A 118 3.84 -23.18 7.08
N SER A 119 4.94 -22.97 7.82
CA SER A 119 5.08 -23.39 9.23
C SER A 119 4.10 -22.69 10.16
N ARG A 120 3.56 -21.53 9.73
CA ARG A 120 2.50 -20.79 10.43
C ARG A 120 1.09 -21.17 9.97
N GLY A 121 0.95 -22.25 9.19
CA GLY A 121 -0.34 -22.82 8.79
C GLY A 121 -0.92 -22.24 7.47
N ILE A 122 -0.15 -21.45 6.72
CA ILE A 122 -0.63 -20.98 5.41
C ILE A 122 -0.48 -22.11 4.39
N GLN A 123 -1.56 -22.39 3.67
CA GLN A 123 -1.61 -23.47 2.69
C GLN A 123 -0.67 -23.22 1.50
N ALA A 124 0.10 -24.24 1.12
CA ALA A 124 1.13 -24.14 0.08
C ALA A 124 0.58 -23.79 -1.31
N ASN A 125 -0.66 -24.19 -1.62
CA ASN A 125 -1.34 -23.89 -2.89
C ASN A 125 -1.74 -22.41 -3.04
N ARG A 126 -1.77 -21.65 -1.95
CA ARG A 126 -2.00 -20.20 -1.96
C ARG A 126 -0.75 -19.39 -2.27
N MET A 127 0.43 -20.02 -2.24
CA MET A 127 1.74 -19.36 -2.28
C MET A 127 2.50 -19.71 -3.55
N ARG A 128 2.94 -18.71 -4.28
CA ARG A 128 3.92 -18.82 -5.36
C ARG A 128 5.19 -18.06 -4.98
N THR A 129 6.33 -18.47 -5.52
CA THR A 129 7.61 -17.74 -5.36
C THR A 129 8.14 -17.35 -6.72
N VAL A 130 8.74 -16.17 -6.80
CA VAL A 130 9.47 -15.67 -7.97
C VAL A 130 10.70 -14.92 -7.50
N SER A 131 11.78 -14.97 -8.26
CA SER A 131 12.97 -14.18 -8.02
C SER A 131 13.16 -13.17 -9.15
N TYR A 132 13.36 -11.92 -8.77
CA TYR A 132 13.82 -10.86 -9.66
C TYR A 132 15.30 -10.55 -9.46
N GLY A 133 15.97 -11.22 -8.50
CA GLY A 133 17.36 -10.93 -8.20
C GLY A 133 17.57 -9.43 -8.00
N LYS A 134 18.49 -8.84 -8.75
CA LYS A 134 18.79 -7.39 -8.73
C LYS A 134 18.06 -6.56 -9.80
N GLU A 135 17.16 -7.16 -10.58
CA GLU A 135 16.54 -6.54 -11.76
C GLU A 135 15.42 -5.53 -11.41
N ARG A 136 14.95 -5.51 -10.16
CA ARG A 136 13.87 -4.60 -9.71
C ARG A 136 14.29 -3.86 -8.43
N PRO A 137 15.28 -2.95 -8.51
CA PRO A 137 15.68 -2.15 -7.35
C PRO A 137 14.56 -1.16 -6.96
N VAL A 138 14.43 -0.90 -5.65
CA VAL A 138 13.55 0.16 -5.11
C VAL A 138 14.35 1.39 -4.69
N ALA A 139 15.67 1.24 -4.53
CA ALA A 139 16.58 2.32 -4.25
C ALA A 139 17.83 2.17 -5.15
N VAL A 140 18.23 3.26 -5.78
CA VAL A 140 19.33 3.29 -6.75
C VAL A 140 20.40 4.29 -6.26
N CYS A 141 21.40 3.79 -5.58
CA CYS A 141 22.62 4.47 -5.20
C CYS A 141 23.69 3.42 -4.87
N ASN A 142 24.96 3.81 -4.87
CA ASN A 142 26.06 2.87 -4.64
C ASN A 142 26.52 2.92 -3.19
N ASP A 143 25.61 2.69 -2.25
CA ASP A 143 25.92 2.62 -0.82
C ASP A 143 24.94 1.72 -0.05
N ILE A 144 25.24 1.51 1.24
CA ILE A 144 24.49 0.60 2.13
C ILE A 144 23.04 1.01 2.32
N SER A 145 22.70 2.29 2.20
CA SER A 145 21.34 2.78 2.40
C SER A 145 20.38 2.28 1.32
N CYS A 146 20.83 2.22 0.06
CA CYS A 146 20.09 1.63 -1.04
C CYS A 146 20.15 0.09 -1.01
N TRP A 147 21.32 -0.49 -0.79
CA TRP A 147 21.47 -1.94 -0.79
C TRP A 147 20.58 -2.62 0.26
N SER A 148 20.47 -2.04 1.45
CA SER A 148 19.63 -2.58 2.52
C SER A 148 18.14 -2.62 2.14
N GLN A 149 17.64 -1.65 1.38
CA GLN A 149 16.27 -1.62 0.88
C GLN A 149 16.04 -2.62 -0.26
N ASN A 150 17.05 -2.91 -1.05
CA ASN A 150 16.99 -3.84 -2.17
C ASN A 150 17.01 -5.31 -1.71
N ARG A 151 17.71 -5.62 -0.60
CA ARG A 151 17.75 -6.98 0.00
C ARG A 151 16.45 -7.29 0.73
N ARG A 152 15.42 -7.69 -0.01
CA ARG A 152 14.08 -7.91 0.54
C ARG A 152 13.36 -9.10 -0.07
N ALA A 153 12.32 -9.56 0.58
CA ALA A 153 11.25 -10.35 -0.03
C ALA A 153 9.92 -9.63 0.19
N VAL A 154 9.05 -9.64 -0.82
CA VAL A 154 7.77 -8.92 -0.83
C VAL A 154 6.65 -9.93 -1.03
N THR A 155 5.64 -9.90 -0.18
CA THR A 155 4.40 -10.67 -0.32
C THR A 155 3.37 -9.84 -1.09
N VAL A 156 3.10 -10.21 -2.34
CA VAL A 156 2.20 -9.51 -3.25
C VAL A 156 0.89 -10.29 -3.34
N LEU A 157 -0.19 -9.71 -2.81
CA LEU A 157 -1.51 -10.32 -2.86
C LEU A 157 -2.04 -10.35 -4.29
N GLY A 158 -2.54 -11.50 -4.73
CA GLY A 158 -3.24 -11.66 -5.99
C GLY A 158 -4.71 -11.24 -5.87
N ALA A 159 -5.44 -11.36 -7.00
CA ALA A 159 -6.89 -11.20 -6.96
C ALA A 159 -7.54 -12.24 -6.04
N THR A 160 -8.61 -11.86 -5.38
CA THR A 160 -9.44 -12.80 -4.62
C THR A 160 -10.13 -13.76 -5.58
N SER A 161 -10.03 -15.04 -5.29
CA SER A 161 -10.75 -16.09 -6.04
C SER A 161 -12.19 -16.20 -5.58
#